data_7d8050667f93e1a84f2fe7eaccff6f11
#
_entry.id   7d8050667f93e1a84f2fe7eaccff6f11
#
_cell.length_a   1.000
_cell.length_b   1.000
_cell.length_c   1.000
_cell.angle_alpha   90.00
_cell.angle_beta   90.00
_cell.angle_gamma   90.00
#
_symmetry.space_group_name_H-M   'P 1'
#
loop_
_entity.id
_entity.type
_entity.pdbx_description
1 polymer ?
#
loop_
_entity_poly.entity_id
_entity_poly.type
_entity_poly.pdbx_seq_one_letter_code
_entity_poly.pdbx_strand_id
1 'polypeptide(L)'
;MIGPSSNRLEKEAKTMKKRMKKCLSLALAGVMAGMLATGCGANGQKDAASAGGNETGGTPVKEHAAADKSAEGEKASGEKTKLVLWMPPFGTEESLDKEVWGEILKPFEEENNAQVSIEIIPWSNYEEKYLTGISSGQGPDVGYMYMEMINDYIKAGAIAPFDDFLTAEDRDNFHYLDKGVIDGKQYAMPIVVGSARVMFYNKAILKEAGVQSVPETWDEFKDACQKVAAIGKTPLLQQWGDKSKGAMNSIFFPYLWQAGGEIFNADGTKAEFDSEAGIKAAQFLADLRFKDGIMPESITSMSEDQVFAEFKAGNTAFVMSPTNQGAGFKEAGIDWGFFTSLKDQKMGTFASADSLVLISASKNKDLAVKMVKYMLSGPSMTKFHEMAAFPPIARDEEYHDDPAFKAVYEDNKDALITLPAVQGSAAVYDNLYKNLQLMMLGQMTPEEALKNAADYANNTLSQNK
;
A
#
# COMPACT_ATOMS: atom_id res chain seq x y z
N MET A 1 -2.36 49.90 -19.04
CA MET A 1 -3.24 49.52 -17.93
C MET A 1 -2.49 48.51 -17.10
N ILE A 2 -1.93 48.96 -15.99
CA ILE A 2 -1.08 48.13 -15.07
C ILE A 2 -2.00 47.62 -13.97
N GLY A 3 -2.09 46.29 -13.82
CA GLY A 3 -2.97 45.63 -12.86
C GLY A 3 -2.44 45.70 -11.40
N PRO A 4 -3.32 45.72 -10.42
CA PRO A 4 -2.97 45.82 -8.97
C PRO A 4 -2.76 44.44 -8.38
N SER A 5 -1.59 43.81 -8.51
CA SER A 5 -1.37 42.46 -7.97
C SER A 5 -0.16 42.29 -7.05
N SER A 6 0.81 43.17 -7.07
CA SER A 6 2.04 43.00 -6.25
C SER A 6 1.84 43.31 -4.77
N ASN A 7 1.08 44.34 -4.42
CA ASN A 7 0.89 44.80 -3.04
C ASN A 7 -0.03 43.88 -2.19
N ARG A 8 -0.87 43.07 -2.82
CA ARG A 8 -1.79 42.14 -2.12
C ARG A 8 -1.06 40.89 -1.66
N LEU A 9 -0.22 40.32 -2.52
CA LEU A 9 0.58 39.12 -2.23
C LEU A 9 1.63 39.39 -1.13
N GLU A 10 2.25 40.57 -1.13
CA GLU A 10 3.17 40.95 -0.03
C GLU A 10 2.47 41.12 1.33
N LYS A 11 1.23 41.58 1.34
CA LYS A 11 0.45 41.75 2.57
C LYS A 11 -0.02 40.39 3.14
N GLU A 12 -0.38 39.46 2.26
CA GLU A 12 -0.77 38.10 2.63
C GLU A 12 0.44 37.29 3.16
N ALA A 13 1.60 37.40 2.52
CA ALA A 13 2.85 36.77 2.98
C ALA A 13 3.32 37.31 4.35
N LYS A 14 3.18 38.62 4.59
CA LYS A 14 3.50 39.22 5.92
C LYS A 14 2.53 38.79 7.01
N THR A 15 1.26 38.57 6.65
CA THR A 15 0.22 38.11 7.60
C THR A 15 0.43 36.64 7.95
N MET A 16 0.83 35.81 6.99
CA MET A 16 1.13 34.39 7.18
C MET A 16 2.38 34.19 8.07
N LYS A 17 3.48 34.95 7.82
CA LYS A 17 4.67 34.93 8.70
C LYS A 17 4.38 35.35 10.14
N LYS A 18 3.41 36.26 10.34
CA LYS A 18 3.00 36.71 11.68
C LYS A 18 2.14 35.68 12.42
N ARG A 19 1.34 34.87 11.67
CA ARG A 19 0.59 33.74 12.22
C ARG A 19 1.49 32.57 12.59
N MET A 20 2.46 32.21 11.74
CA MET A 20 3.45 31.18 12.04
C MET A 20 4.30 31.48 13.28
N LYS A 21 4.74 32.74 13.47
CA LYS A 21 5.48 33.12 14.69
C LYS A 21 4.63 33.06 15.97
N LYS A 22 3.31 33.24 15.89
CA LYS A 22 2.41 33.08 17.05
C LYS A 22 2.15 31.60 17.39
N CYS A 23 2.10 30.71 16.42
CA CYS A 23 1.96 29.27 16.66
C CYS A 23 3.24 28.68 17.30
N LEU A 24 4.42 29.15 16.86
CA LEU A 24 5.70 28.65 17.37
C LEU A 24 5.96 29.10 18.84
N SER A 25 5.41 30.23 19.26
CA SER A 25 5.56 30.71 20.65
C SER A 25 4.57 30.08 21.65
N LEU A 26 3.47 29.49 21.19
CA LEU A 26 2.56 28.68 22.02
C LEU A 26 3.03 27.24 22.24
N ALA A 27 3.79 26.67 21.30
CA ALA A 27 4.30 25.31 21.41
C ALA A 27 5.48 25.19 22.41
N LEU A 28 6.22 26.27 22.68
CA LEU A 28 7.34 26.26 23.64
C LEU A 28 6.93 26.49 25.12
N ALA A 29 5.69 26.89 25.38
CA ALA A 29 5.20 27.14 26.75
C ALA A 29 4.55 25.91 27.41
N GLY A 30 4.32 24.82 26.67
CA GLY A 30 3.63 23.59 27.12
C GLY A 30 4.54 22.50 27.71
N VAL A 31 5.85 22.59 27.59
CA VAL A 31 6.80 21.49 27.93
C VAL A 31 7.45 21.61 29.32
N MET A 32 7.19 22.67 30.10
CA MET A 32 7.83 22.87 31.41
C MET A 32 6.92 22.73 32.65
N ALA A 33 5.80 22.05 32.59
CA ALA A 33 4.90 21.91 33.74
C ALA A 33 4.49 20.45 34.05
N GLY A 34 5.39 19.48 33.91
CA GLY A 34 5.04 18.08 34.12
C GLY A 34 6.11 17.19 34.74
N MET A 35 6.91 17.72 35.68
CA MET A 35 7.80 16.88 36.52
C MET A 35 7.84 17.43 37.94
N LEU A 36 7.04 16.84 38.82
CA LEU A 36 7.26 16.77 40.29
C LEU A 36 6.03 16.17 40.97
N ALA A 37 6.00 14.85 41.17
CA ALA A 37 5.40 14.17 42.30
C ALA A 37 5.67 12.67 42.25
N THR A 38 6.83 12.28 42.74
CA THR A 38 7.08 10.93 43.24
C THR A 38 6.88 10.93 44.75
N GLY A 39 6.07 10.02 45.25
CA GLY A 39 5.87 9.81 46.70
C GLY A 39 5.49 8.35 46.96
N CYS A 40 6.38 7.65 47.64
CA CYS A 40 6.34 6.26 48.10
C CYS A 40 5.13 5.89 48.96
N GLY A 41 4.78 4.59 48.96
CA GLY A 41 4.00 3.97 50.03
C GLY A 41 3.71 2.51 49.80
N ALA A 42 4.34 1.67 50.58
CA ALA A 42 4.38 0.20 50.49
C ALA A 42 3.27 -0.49 51.27
N ASN A 43 3.05 -1.75 50.89
CA ASN A 43 2.61 -2.91 51.69
C ASN A 43 1.17 -3.04 52.22
N GLY A 44 0.63 -4.21 52.04
CA GLY A 44 -0.41 -4.79 52.86
C GLY A 44 -1.26 -5.90 52.22
N GLN A 45 -0.84 -7.09 52.49
CA GLN A 45 -1.43 -8.41 52.13
C GLN A 45 -2.64 -8.70 53.05
N LYS A 46 -3.59 -9.51 52.54
CA LYS A 46 -4.35 -10.61 53.15
C LYS A 46 -5.88 -10.58 53.00
N ASP A 47 -6.31 -11.61 52.37
CA ASP A 47 -7.19 -12.75 52.70
C ASP A 47 -8.68 -12.56 53.02
N ALA A 48 -9.41 -13.38 52.29
CA ALA A 48 -10.39 -14.35 52.69
C ALA A 48 -11.88 -14.01 52.76
N ALA A 49 -12.57 -14.68 51.86
CA ALA A 49 -13.67 -15.61 52.12
C ALA A 49 -15.08 -15.14 52.49
N SER A 50 -16.02 -15.66 51.71
CA SER A 50 -17.15 -16.48 52.10
C SER A 50 -18.55 -15.90 52.11
N ALA A 51 -19.33 -16.51 51.24
CA ALA A 51 -20.67 -17.10 51.45
C ALA A 51 -21.92 -16.24 51.57
N GLY A 52 -22.84 -16.55 50.70
CA GLY A 52 -24.10 -17.11 51.15
C GLY A 52 -25.39 -16.41 50.78
N GLY A 53 -26.18 -17.13 50.00
CA GLY A 53 -27.59 -17.37 50.27
C GLY A 53 -28.59 -16.47 49.54
N ASN A 54 -29.26 -17.03 48.53
CA ASN A 54 -30.63 -17.60 48.49
C ASN A 54 -31.74 -16.58 48.84
N GLU A 55 -32.81 -16.45 48.17
CA GLU A 55 -33.86 -17.23 47.56
C GLU A 55 -34.98 -16.32 47.00
N THR A 56 -35.54 -16.77 45.93
CA THR A 56 -36.93 -17.14 45.59
C THR A 56 -37.99 -16.08 45.24
N GLY A 57 -38.64 -16.39 44.14
CA GLY A 57 -40.07 -16.35 43.89
C GLY A 57 -40.55 -15.11 43.13
N GLY A 58 -41.25 -15.21 42.05
CA GLY A 58 -42.20 -16.11 41.51
C GLY A 58 -43.04 -15.35 40.46
N THR A 59 -43.30 -15.99 39.37
CA THR A 59 -44.28 -15.66 38.30
C THR A 59 -45.69 -15.56 38.82
N PRO A 60 -46.77 -15.06 38.09
CA PRO A 60 -47.07 -15.38 36.70
C PRO A 60 -47.85 -14.32 35.86
N VAL A 61 -47.69 -14.45 34.54
CA VAL A 61 -48.67 -14.46 33.42
C VAL A 61 -50.01 -13.77 33.55
N LYS A 62 -50.39 -12.93 32.57
CA LYS A 62 -51.57 -13.14 31.71
C LYS A 62 -51.60 -12.27 30.46
N GLU A 63 -51.90 -12.95 29.37
CA GLU A 63 -52.35 -12.52 28.04
C GLU A 63 -53.52 -11.50 28.06
N HIS A 64 -53.59 -10.66 27.03
CA HIS A 64 -54.67 -10.70 26.07
C HIS A 64 -54.40 -9.82 24.84
N ALA A 65 -54.89 -10.36 23.76
CA ALA A 65 -54.75 -9.98 22.38
C ALA A 65 -55.63 -8.79 21.94
N ALA A 66 -55.32 -8.35 20.75
CA ALA A 66 -56.14 -7.98 19.59
C ALA A 66 -56.09 -6.52 19.12
N ALA A 67 -55.51 -6.43 17.93
CA ALA A 67 -56.01 -5.85 16.68
C ALA A 67 -56.38 -4.34 16.63
N ASP A 68 -55.77 -3.61 15.80
CA ASP A 68 -56.11 -3.29 14.43
C ASP A 68 -55.65 -1.87 13.99
N LYS A 69 -55.05 -1.81 12.82
CA LYS A 69 -55.07 -0.76 11.79
C LYS A 69 -54.35 0.58 11.95
N SER A 70 -53.48 0.71 10.98
CA SER A 70 -53.17 1.89 10.14
C SER A 70 -52.70 3.16 10.82
N ALA A 71 -51.41 3.43 10.61
CA ALA A 71 -50.93 4.80 10.44
C ALA A 71 -49.70 4.79 9.52
N GLU A 72 -49.79 5.66 8.56
CA GLU A 72 -48.75 6.05 7.61
C GLU A 72 -47.44 6.44 8.31
N GLY A 73 -46.35 5.99 7.73
CA GLY A 73 -45.07 6.64 7.60
C GLY A 73 -44.59 7.63 8.63
N GLU A 74 -44.18 7.19 9.82
CA GLU A 74 -43.08 7.81 10.54
C GLU A 74 -41.79 7.09 10.18
N LYS A 75 -40.85 7.81 9.49
CA LYS A 75 -39.48 7.39 9.38
C LYS A 75 -38.93 7.21 10.80
N ALA A 76 -38.90 5.97 11.26
CA ALA A 76 -38.20 5.61 12.47
C ALA A 76 -36.76 6.09 12.30
N SER A 77 -36.31 7.02 13.14
CA SER A 77 -34.90 7.31 13.33
C SER A 77 -34.23 6.13 14.04
N GLY A 78 -34.09 5.01 13.31
CA GLY A 78 -33.39 3.83 13.77
C GLY A 78 -31.90 4.15 13.88
N GLU A 79 -31.25 3.57 14.87
CA GLU A 79 -29.80 3.63 15.03
C GLU A 79 -29.13 3.22 13.71
N LYS A 80 -28.18 4.03 13.21
CA LYS A 80 -27.46 3.74 11.97
C LYS A 80 -26.66 2.46 12.10
N THR A 81 -26.69 1.61 11.06
CA THR A 81 -25.83 0.43 11.00
C THR A 81 -24.38 0.86 10.84
N LYS A 82 -23.51 0.42 11.73
CA LYS A 82 -22.09 0.77 11.70
C LYS A 82 -21.29 -0.23 10.88
N LEU A 83 -20.44 0.30 10.01
CA LEU A 83 -19.44 -0.45 9.26
C LEU A 83 -18.05 0.14 9.54
N VAL A 84 -17.01 -0.69 9.50
CA VAL A 84 -15.61 -0.30 9.63
C VAL A 84 -14.88 -0.65 8.33
N LEU A 85 -14.21 0.36 7.76
CA LEU A 85 -13.40 0.26 6.55
C LEU A 85 -11.95 0.55 6.88
N TRP A 86 -11.03 -0.35 6.55
CA TRP A 86 -9.59 -0.14 6.66
C TRP A 86 -8.96 0.01 5.29
N MET A 87 -8.27 1.14 5.08
CA MET A 87 -7.59 1.49 3.83
C MET A 87 -6.16 1.93 4.11
N PRO A 88 -5.22 1.76 3.17
CA PRO A 88 -3.91 2.41 3.24
C PRO A 88 -4.00 3.86 2.74
N PRO A 89 -2.95 4.68 2.96
CA PRO A 89 -2.85 5.99 2.32
C PRO A 89 -2.43 5.83 0.85
N PHE A 90 -3.12 6.58 -0.04
CA PHE A 90 -2.80 6.71 -1.46
C PHE A 90 -2.48 8.15 -1.86
N GLY A 91 -3.04 9.11 -1.14
CA GLY A 91 -2.79 10.53 -1.33
C GLY A 91 -1.47 10.99 -0.72
N THR A 92 -1.25 12.29 -0.81
CA THR A 92 -0.04 12.93 -0.25
C THR A 92 -0.06 13.03 1.28
N GLU A 93 -1.25 12.95 1.89
CA GLU A 93 -1.48 13.03 3.34
C GLU A 93 -2.67 12.11 3.72
N GLU A 94 -2.60 11.44 4.86
CA GLU A 94 -3.68 10.57 5.38
C GLU A 94 -5.04 11.29 5.54
N SER A 95 -5.00 12.59 5.82
CA SER A 95 -6.20 13.42 5.92
C SER A 95 -6.95 13.51 4.61
N LEU A 96 -6.24 13.58 3.48
CA LEU A 96 -6.82 13.62 2.14
C LEU A 96 -7.52 12.31 1.80
N ASP A 97 -6.88 11.17 2.07
CA ASP A 97 -7.50 9.85 1.85
C ASP A 97 -8.81 9.70 2.62
N LYS A 98 -8.80 10.10 3.89
CA LYS A 98 -10.00 10.04 4.73
C LYS A 98 -11.11 10.98 4.25
N GLU A 99 -10.76 12.17 3.76
CA GLU A 99 -11.71 13.13 3.19
C GLU A 99 -12.34 12.58 1.92
N VAL A 100 -11.53 12.11 0.97
CA VAL A 100 -12.01 11.57 -0.32
C VAL A 100 -12.91 10.36 -0.11
N TRP A 101 -12.50 9.37 0.70
CA TRP A 101 -13.37 8.22 1.01
C TRP A 101 -14.61 8.63 1.78
N GLY A 102 -14.54 9.61 2.67
CA GLY A 102 -15.69 10.17 3.38
C GLY A 102 -16.71 10.82 2.44
N GLU A 103 -16.23 11.57 1.45
CA GLU A 103 -17.09 12.17 0.44
C GLU A 103 -17.71 11.14 -0.52
N ILE A 104 -16.93 10.12 -0.92
CA ILE A 104 -17.43 9.01 -1.75
C ILE A 104 -18.54 8.26 -1.01
N LEU A 105 -18.34 7.94 0.26
CA LEU A 105 -19.24 7.10 1.03
C LEU A 105 -20.46 7.83 1.62
N LYS A 106 -20.46 9.16 1.67
CA LYS A 106 -21.56 9.93 2.25
C LYS A 106 -22.93 9.63 1.63
N PRO A 107 -23.13 9.58 0.29
CA PRO A 107 -24.41 9.20 -0.30
C PRO A 107 -24.81 7.77 0.06
N PHE A 108 -23.85 6.83 0.07
CA PHE A 108 -24.10 5.45 0.51
C PHE A 108 -24.64 5.39 1.95
N GLU A 109 -24.04 6.16 2.87
CA GLU A 109 -24.46 6.23 4.27
C GLU A 109 -25.91 6.76 4.40
N GLU A 110 -26.24 7.79 3.62
CA GLU A 110 -27.57 8.40 3.62
C GLU A 110 -28.63 7.44 3.08
N GLU A 111 -28.36 6.76 1.96
CA GLU A 111 -29.28 5.83 1.31
C GLU A 111 -29.53 4.56 2.13
N ASN A 112 -28.54 4.11 2.89
CA ASN A 112 -28.58 2.83 3.59
C ASN A 112 -28.77 2.95 5.10
N ASN A 113 -29.04 4.15 5.63
CA ASN A 113 -29.06 4.42 7.07
C ASN A 113 -27.84 3.82 7.79
N ALA A 114 -26.64 4.03 7.18
CA ALA A 114 -25.38 3.50 7.63
C ALA A 114 -24.44 4.60 8.17
N GLN A 115 -23.42 4.18 8.89
CA GLN A 115 -22.29 5.01 9.28
C GLN A 115 -21.01 4.21 9.06
N VAL A 116 -20.11 4.73 8.23
CA VAL A 116 -18.82 4.08 7.93
C VAL A 116 -17.69 4.75 8.72
N SER A 117 -17.02 3.98 9.56
CA SER A 117 -15.80 4.40 10.23
C SER A 117 -14.60 4.07 9.34
N ILE A 118 -13.98 5.08 8.78
CA ILE A 118 -12.81 4.94 7.89
C ILE A 118 -11.54 5.09 8.72
N GLU A 119 -10.68 4.08 8.70
CA GLU A 119 -9.35 4.10 9.30
C GLU A 119 -8.30 4.00 8.19
N ILE A 120 -7.46 5.02 8.08
CA ILE A 120 -6.30 5.01 7.18
C ILE A 120 -5.12 4.50 7.97
N ILE A 121 -4.52 3.42 7.49
CA ILE A 121 -3.46 2.68 8.19
C ILE A 121 -2.15 2.87 7.43
N PRO A 122 -1.13 3.49 8.04
CA PRO A 122 0.17 3.67 7.40
C PRO A 122 0.79 2.34 6.97
N TRP A 123 1.45 2.32 5.81
CA TRP A 123 2.09 1.12 5.26
C TRP A 123 3.11 0.48 6.22
N SER A 124 3.78 1.29 7.05
CA SER A 124 4.82 0.83 7.98
C SER A 124 4.33 -0.12 9.09
N ASN A 125 3.03 -0.12 9.41
CA ASN A 125 2.42 -0.98 10.43
C ASN A 125 1.16 -1.69 9.91
N TYR A 126 0.98 -1.75 8.59
CA TYR A 126 -0.22 -2.23 7.93
C TYR A 126 -0.54 -3.69 8.29
N GLU A 127 0.41 -4.57 8.07
CA GLU A 127 0.25 -6.01 8.33
C GLU A 127 0.05 -6.31 9.82
N GLU A 128 0.79 -5.63 10.71
CA GLU A 128 0.65 -5.79 12.15
C GLU A 128 -0.74 -5.40 12.65
N LYS A 129 -1.29 -4.31 12.10
CA LYS A 129 -2.65 -3.86 12.42
C LYS A 129 -3.71 -4.88 12.00
N TYR A 130 -3.59 -5.46 10.80
CA TYR A 130 -4.49 -6.51 10.33
C TYR A 130 -4.40 -7.78 11.18
N LEU A 131 -3.17 -8.22 11.46
CA LEU A 131 -2.94 -9.41 12.26
C LEU A 131 -3.57 -9.26 13.66
N THR A 132 -3.31 -8.17 14.34
CA THR A 132 -3.82 -7.91 15.69
C THR A 132 -5.33 -7.69 15.71
N GLY A 133 -5.86 -6.89 14.80
CA GLY A 133 -7.28 -6.56 14.72
C GLY A 133 -8.14 -7.79 14.41
N ILE A 134 -7.76 -8.57 13.40
CA ILE A 134 -8.50 -9.78 13.03
C ILE A 134 -8.40 -10.85 14.14
N SER A 135 -7.20 -11.09 14.70
CA SER A 135 -7.00 -12.07 15.76
C SER A 135 -7.76 -11.72 17.03
N SER A 136 -7.94 -10.46 17.36
CA SER A 136 -8.71 -9.99 18.53
C SER A 136 -10.22 -9.85 18.27
N GLY A 137 -10.69 -10.06 17.03
CA GLY A 137 -12.07 -9.82 16.62
C GLY A 137 -12.45 -8.35 16.55
N GLN A 138 -11.47 -7.45 16.44
CA GLN A 138 -11.63 -6.00 16.30
C GLN A 138 -11.16 -5.51 14.92
N GLY A 139 -11.19 -6.39 13.94
CA GLY A 139 -10.91 -6.05 12.55
C GLY A 139 -12.04 -5.25 11.90
N PRO A 140 -11.86 -4.84 10.63
CA PRO A 140 -12.86 -4.12 9.86
C PRO A 140 -13.99 -5.05 9.39
N ASP A 141 -15.06 -4.48 8.82
CA ASP A 141 -16.02 -5.22 7.99
C ASP A 141 -15.47 -5.45 6.58
N VAL A 142 -14.83 -4.43 6.03
CA VAL A 142 -14.14 -4.43 4.74
C VAL A 142 -12.73 -3.87 4.92
N GLY A 143 -11.77 -4.51 4.29
CA GLY A 143 -10.39 -4.04 4.32
C GLY A 143 -9.72 -4.14 2.96
N TYR A 144 -8.77 -3.27 2.71
CA TYR A 144 -7.87 -3.37 1.57
C TYR A 144 -6.76 -4.38 1.89
N MET A 145 -6.49 -5.30 0.98
CA MET A 145 -5.35 -6.21 1.10
C MET A 145 -4.64 -6.37 -0.24
N TYR A 146 -3.32 -6.41 -0.19
CA TYR A 146 -2.52 -6.84 -1.33
C TYR A 146 -2.42 -8.38 -1.37
N MET A 147 -2.16 -8.92 -2.57
CA MET A 147 -2.32 -10.36 -2.85
C MET A 147 -1.52 -11.28 -1.92
N GLU A 148 -0.35 -10.83 -1.47
CA GLU A 148 0.53 -11.61 -0.58
C GLU A 148 -0.07 -11.85 0.81
N MET A 149 -1.00 -10.98 1.25
CA MET A 149 -1.70 -11.15 2.52
C MET A 149 -2.88 -12.11 2.42
N ILE A 150 -3.63 -12.05 1.32
CA ILE A 150 -4.99 -12.61 1.21
C ILE A 150 -5.02 -14.11 1.53
N ASN A 151 -4.08 -14.89 1.01
CA ASN A 151 -4.09 -16.34 1.15
C ASN A 151 -3.99 -16.83 2.61
N ASP A 152 -3.17 -16.20 3.42
CA ASP A 152 -3.00 -16.57 4.82
C ASP A 152 -4.29 -16.31 5.62
N TYR A 153 -5.00 -15.21 5.30
CA TYR A 153 -6.29 -14.89 5.90
C TYR A 153 -7.43 -15.76 5.38
N ILE A 154 -7.42 -16.19 4.12
CA ILE A 154 -8.38 -17.18 3.59
C ILE A 154 -8.24 -18.48 4.34
N LYS A 155 -7.01 -19.00 4.50
CA LYS A 155 -6.75 -20.24 5.22
C LYS A 155 -7.14 -20.16 6.69
N ALA A 156 -6.92 -19.01 7.33
CA ALA A 156 -7.38 -18.75 8.68
C ALA A 156 -8.91 -18.63 8.79
N GLY A 157 -9.65 -18.66 7.67
CA GLY A 157 -11.10 -18.46 7.64
C GLY A 157 -11.52 -17.03 7.95
N ALA A 158 -10.59 -16.07 7.86
CA ALA A 158 -10.82 -14.68 8.23
C ALA A 158 -11.41 -13.83 7.07
N ILE A 159 -11.34 -14.30 5.83
CA ILE A 159 -11.92 -13.67 4.65
C ILE A 159 -13.07 -14.53 4.12
N ALA A 160 -14.22 -13.89 3.85
CA ALA A 160 -15.38 -14.52 3.25
C ALA A 160 -15.41 -14.28 1.72
N PRO A 161 -15.87 -15.26 0.93
CA PRO A 161 -16.02 -15.07 -0.51
C PRO A 161 -17.20 -14.14 -0.83
N PHE A 162 -17.13 -13.48 -1.99
CA PHE A 162 -18.17 -12.61 -2.52
C PHE A 162 -19.16 -13.33 -3.44
N ASP A 163 -18.99 -14.62 -3.74
CA ASP A 163 -19.74 -15.32 -4.79
C ASP A 163 -21.24 -15.22 -4.65
N ASP A 164 -21.77 -15.37 -3.43
CA ASP A 164 -23.22 -15.33 -3.15
C ASP A 164 -23.82 -13.91 -3.29
N PHE A 165 -22.98 -12.89 -3.39
CA PHE A 165 -23.39 -11.48 -3.43
C PHE A 165 -23.23 -10.83 -4.80
N LEU A 166 -22.49 -11.46 -5.73
CA LEU A 166 -22.20 -10.90 -7.04
C LEU A 166 -23.18 -11.39 -8.10
N THR A 167 -23.84 -10.43 -8.77
CA THR A 167 -24.67 -10.70 -9.94
C THR A 167 -23.83 -10.88 -11.20
N ALA A 168 -24.44 -11.31 -12.31
CA ALA A 168 -23.77 -11.36 -13.61
C ALA A 168 -23.38 -9.95 -14.10
N GLU A 169 -24.22 -8.94 -13.81
CA GLU A 169 -23.96 -7.54 -14.14
C GLU A 169 -22.76 -6.99 -13.38
N ASP A 170 -22.65 -7.27 -12.06
CA ASP A 170 -21.46 -6.91 -11.27
C ASP A 170 -20.20 -7.51 -11.88
N ARG A 171 -20.26 -8.79 -12.31
CA ARG A 171 -19.11 -9.47 -12.87
C ARG A 171 -18.70 -8.93 -14.24
N ASP A 172 -19.63 -8.39 -15.01
CA ASP A 172 -19.35 -7.76 -16.31
C ASP A 172 -18.82 -6.34 -16.18
N ASN A 173 -19.22 -5.59 -15.15
CA ASN A 173 -18.83 -4.18 -14.99
C ASN A 173 -17.38 -4.00 -14.55
N PHE A 174 -16.80 -4.96 -13.82
CA PHE A 174 -15.45 -4.79 -13.28
C PHE A 174 -14.38 -5.41 -14.19
N HIS A 175 -13.39 -4.61 -14.57
CA HIS A 175 -12.16 -5.09 -15.14
C HIS A 175 -11.37 -5.87 -14.07
N TYR A 176 -10.57 -6.85 -14.47
CA TYR A 176 -9.63 -7.56 -13.58
C TYR A 176 -10.27 -8.35 -12.43
N LEU A 177 -11.57 -8.60 -12.44
CA LEU A 177 -12.24 -9.36 -11.39
C LEU A 177 -11.64 -10.77 -11.22
N ASP A 178 -11.14 -11.35 -12.31
CA ASP A 178 -10.41 -12.62 -12.33
C ASP A 178 -9.19 -12.63 -11.40
N LYS A 179 -8.55 -11.48 -11.16
CA LYS A 179 -7.40 -11.37 -10.25
C LYS A 179 -7.76 -11.63 -8.78
N GLY A 180 -9.03 -11.49 -8.42
CA GLY A 180 -9.52 -11.78 -7.07
C GLY A 180 -10.05 -13.21 -6.88
N VAL A 181 -9.96 -14.07 -7.92
CA VAL A 181 -10.38 -15.48 -7.83
C VAL A 181 -9.23 -16.33 -7.28
N ILE A 182 -9.48 -16.95 -6.12
CA ILE A 182 -8.53 -17.83 -5.45
C ILE A 182 -9.24 -19.15 -5.16
N ASP A 183 -8.64 -20.28 -5.55
CA ASP A 183 -9.24 -21.62 -5.40
C ASP A 183 -10.67 -21.71 -5.96
N GLY A 184 -10.93 -21.02 -7.07
CA GLY A 184 -12.21 -21.03 -7.78
C GLY A 184 -13.32 -20.18 -7.13
N LYS A 185 -13.02 -19.38 -6.11
CA LYS A 185 -13.94 -18.47 -5.44
C LYS A 185 -13.47 -17.03 -5.50
N GLN A 186 -14.40 -16.09 -5.56
CA GLN A 186 -14.11 -14.66 -5.53
C GLN A 186 -13.87 -14.18 -4.11
N TYR A 187 -12.62 -14.21 -3.63
CA TYR A 187 -12.27 -13.74 -2.28
C TYR A 187 -11.90 -12.27 -2.21
N ALA A 188 -11.58 -11.67 -3.34
CA ALA A 188 -11.09 -10.31 -3.39
C ALA A 188 -11.74 -9.54 -4.54
N MET A 189 -12.04 -8.26 -4.31
CA MET A 189 -12.56 -7.34 -5.33
C MET A 189 -11.45 -6.34 -5.68
N PRO A 190 -10.80 -6.45 -6.85
CA PRO A 190 -9.71 -5.56 -7.24
C PRO A 190 -10.13 -4.09 -7.20
N ILE A 191 -9.30 -3.25 -6.59
CA ILE A 191 -9.51 -1.80 -6.47
C ILE A 191 -8.32 -1.02 -7.02
N VAL A 192 -7.10 -1.53 -6.86
CA VAL A 192 -5.88 -0.96 -7.40
C VAL A 192 -5.21 -2.01 -8.27
N VAL A 193 -5.29 -1.85 -9.57
CA VAL A 193 -4.64 -2.72 -10.54
C VAL A 193 -3.72 -1.87 -11.42
N GLY A 194 -2.52 -2.38 -11.67
CA GLY A 194 -1.49 -1.60 -12.34
C GLY A 194 -0.50 -1.01 -11.34
N SER A 195 -0.49 0.29 -11.12
CA SER A 195 0.52 0.93 -10.26
C SER A 195 1.93 0.40 -10.54
N ALA A 196 2.25 0.29 -11.84
CA ALA A 196 3.49 -0.33 -12.30
C ALA A 196 4.70 0.41 -11.75
N ARG A 197 5.71 -0.35 -11.32
CA ARG A 197 7.00 0.22 -10.96
C ARG A 197 7.78 0.54 -12.23
N VAL A 198 7.99 1.81 -12.50
CA VAL A 198 8.76 2.30 -13.65
C VAL A 198 10.00 3.05 -13.19
N MET A 199 11.03 3.09 -14.01
CA MET A 199 12.22 3.86 -13.70
C MET A 199 12.04 5.29 -14.20
N PHE A 200 11.78 6.23 -13.29
CA PHE A 200 11.81 7.65 -13.58
C PHE A 200 13.23 8.15 -13.67
N TYR A 201 13.47 9.11 -14.57
CA TYR A 201 14.75 9.78 -14.68
C TYR A 201 14.59 11.31 -14.81
N ASN A 202 15.56 12.05 -14.25
CA ASN A 202 15.62 13.49 -14.35
C ASN A 202 16.35 13.86 -15.65
N LYS A 203 15.59 14.42 -16.63
CA LYS A 203 16.12 14.79 -17.96
C LYS A 203 17.23 15.82 -17.87
N ALA A 204 17.16 16.77 -16.93
CA ALA A 204 18.18 17.80 -16.77
C ALA A 204 19.52 17.20 -16.35
N ILE A 205 19.52 16.25 -15.39
CA ILE A 205 20.73 15.57 -14.94
C ILE A 205 21.29 14.69 -16.05
N LEU A 206 20.47 13.91 -16.76
CA LEU A 206 20.98 13.08 -17.88
C LEU A 206 21.59 13.93 -18.99
N LYS A 207 20.98 15.06 -19.32
CA LYS A 207 21.51 15.99 -20.30
C LYS A 207 22.84 16.59 -19.84
N GLU A 208 22.96 17.03 -18.59
CA GLU A 208 24.18 17.55 -17.99
C GLU A 208 25.31 16.50 -18.00
N ALA A 209 24.97 15.24 -17.72
CA ALA A 209 25.89 14.11 -17.75
C ALA A 209 26.27 13.66 -19.18
N GLY A 210 25.66 14.23 -20.22
CA GLY A 210 25.92 13.85 -21.61
C GLY A 210 25.39 12.47 -21.99
N VAL A 211 24.34 11.98 -21.31
CA VAL A 211 23.62 10.76 -21.68
C VAL A 211 22.76 11.05 -22.91
N GLN A 212 23.05 10.38 -24.03
CA GLN A 212 22.46 10.67 -25.34
C GLN A 212 21.14 9.97 -25.57
N SER A 213 20.94 8.79 -24.96
CA SER A 213 19.75 7.95 -25.08
C SER A 213 19.32 7.42 -23.73
N VAL A 214 18.02 7.17 -23.58
CA VAL A 214 17.47 6.47 -22.40
C VAL A 214 18.00 5.03 -22.43
N PRO A 215 18.53 4.50 -21.32
CA PRO A 215 19.05 3.14 -21.26
C PRO A 215 17.92 2.12 -21.38
N GLU A 216 18.15 1.05 -22.16
CA GLU A 216 17.25 -0.07 -22.35
C GLU A 216 17.74 -1.35 -21.67
N THR A 217 19.07 -1.48 -21.50
CA THR A 217 19.70 -2.67 -20.92
C THR A 217 20.43 -2.34 -19.62
N TRP A 218 20.78 -3.37 -18.84
CA TRP A 218 21.57 -3.23 -17.62
C TRP A 218 22.92 -2.57 -17.86
N ASP A 219 23.60 -2.91 -18.95
CA ASP A 219 24.90 -2.34 -19.29
C ASP A 219 24.79 -0.85 -19.66
N GLU A 220 23.82 -0.50 -20.50
CA GLU A 220 23.55 0.90 -20.86
C GLU A 220 23.14 1.73 -19.63
N PHE A 221 22.38 1.13 -18.70
CA PHE A 221 22.01 1.77 -17.45
C PHE A 221 23.24 2.05 -16.57
N LYS A 222 24.16 1.10 -16.44
CA LYS A 222 25.44 1.31 -15.73
C LYS A 222 26.26 2.43 -16.37
N ASP A 223 26.37 2.44 -17.69
CA ASP A 223 27.10 3.49 -18.42
C ASP A 223 26.47 4.88 -18.18
N ALA A 224 25.13 4.97 -18.22
CA ALA A 224 24.43 6.21 -17.91
C ALA A 224 24.68 6.65 -16.46
N CYS A 225 24.61 5.75 -15.51
CA CYS A 225 24.90 6.02 -14.11
C CYS A 225 26.34 6.47 -13.87
N GLN A 226 27.33 5.87 -14.54
CA GLN A 226 28.73 6.29 -14.44
C GLN A 226 28.95 7.71 -14.97
N LYS A 227 28.28 8.09 -16.06
CA LYS A 227 28.30 9.46 -16.59
C LYS A 227 27.70 10.46 -15.60
N VAL A 228 26.61 10.08 -14.93
CA VAL A 228 25.99 10.91 -13.88
C VAL A 228 26.92 11.05 -12.66
N ALA A 229 27.55 9.97 -12.23
CA ALA A 229 28.54 10.01 -11.14
C ALA A 229 29.74 10.92 -11.48
N ALA A 230 30.18 10.93 -12.73
CA ALA A 230 31.31 11.75 -13.20
C ALA A 230 31.07 13.25 -13.09
N ILE A 231 29.81 13.71 -13.10
CA ILE A 231 29.42 15.12 -12.85
C ILE A 231 29.10 15.41 -11.38
N GLY A 232 29.35 14.44 -10.47
CA GLY A 232 29.14 14.62 -9.02
C GLY A 232 27.67 14.56 -8.59
N LYS A 233 26.77 14.02 -9.41
CA LYS A 233 25.38 13.77 -9.05
C LYS A 233 25.18 12.32 -8.61
N THR A 234 24.16 12.08 -7.79
CA THR A 234 23.77 10.73 -7.38
C THR A 234 23.08 10.01 -8.53
N PRO A 235 23.60 8.88 -9.03
CA PRO A 235 22.99 8.20 -10.17
C PRO A 235 21.66 7.53 -9.80
N LEU A 236 21.64 6.68 -8.77
CA LEU A 236 20.51 5.85 -8.37
C LEU A 236 20.33 5.86 -6.86
N LEU A 237 19.11 6.09 -6.40
CA LEU A 237 18.69 5.83 -5.03
C LEU A 237 17.65 4.72 -4.99
N GLN A 238 17.73 3.89 -3.97
CA GLN A 238 16.80 2.81 -3.65
C GLN A 238 16.53 2.74 -2.14
N GLN A 239 15.33 2.31 -1.76
CA GLN A 239 14.83 2.29 -0.38
C GLN A 239 15.20 1.01 0.39
N TRP A 240 16.50 0.68 0.50
CA TRP A 240 16.96 -0.51 1.21
C TRP A 240 16.80 -0.44 2.73
N GLY A 241 16.58 0.74 3.30
CA GLY A 241 16.28 0.97 4.71
C GLY A 241 14.79 0.99 5.03
N ASP A 242 13.93 0.75 4.06
CA ASP A 242 12.48 0.68 4.31
C ASP A 242 12.15 -0.48 5.26
N LYS A 243 11.11 -0.29 6.07
CA LYS A 243 10.65 -1.32 7.01
C LYS A 243 9.74 -2.36 6.34
N SER A 244 9.10 -1.97 5.25
CA SER A 244 8.19 -2.84 4.50
C SER A 244 8.96 -3.69 3.49
N LYS A 245 8.70 -4.99 3.48
CA LYS A 245 9.17 -5.91 2.42
C LYS A 245 8.63 -5.55 1.03
N GLY A 246 7.54 -4.76 0.96
CA GLY A 246 7.00 -4.19 -0.28
C GLY A 246 8.02 -3.35 -1.06
N ALA A 247 9.10 -2.87 -0.43
CA ALA A 247 10.22 -2.25 -1.10
C ALA A 247 10.81 -3.13 -2.20
N MET A 248 10.79 -4.47 -2.05
CA MET A 248 11.29 -5.41 -3.06
C MET A 248 10.59 -5.30 -4.40
N ASN A 249 9.36 -4.79 -4.45
CA ASN A 249 8.64 -4.51 -5.69
C ASN A 249 9.36 -3.49 -6.59
N SER A 250 10.23 -2.66 -6.01
CA SER A 250 11.05 -1.69 -6.72
C SER A 250 12.54 -2.03 -6.73
N ILE A 251 13.06 -2.72 -5.71
CA ILE A 251 14.51 -2.85 -5.51
C ILE A 251 15.08 -4.23 -5.84
N PHE A 252 14.25 -5.29 -5.96
CA PHE A 252 14.76 -6.65 -6.23
C PHE A 252 13.94 -7.40 -7.29
N PHE A 253 12.63 -7.53 -7.15
CA PHE A 253 11.81 -8.35 -8.03
C PHE A 253 11.89 -7.95 -9.52
N PRO A 254 11.89 -6.66 -9.90
CA PRO A 254 12.10 -6.28 -11.30
C PRO A 254 13.40 -6.86 -11.88
N TYR A 255 14.50 -6.79 -11.14
CA TYR A 255 15.79 -7.30 -11.59
C TYR A 255 15.82 -8.83 -11.64
N LEU A 256 15.17 -9.52 -10.69
CA LEU A 256 14.98 -10.97 -10.75
C LEU A 256 14.29 -11.40 -12.05
N TRP A 257 13.16 -10.77 -12.38
CA TRP A 257 12.41 -11.09 -13.59
C TRP A 257 13.16 -10.70 -14.87
N GLN A 258 13.85 -9.56 -14.87
CA GLN A 258 14.70 -9.13 -15.99
C GLN A 258 15.80 -10.15 -16.29
N ALA A 259 16.39 -10.75 -15.26
CA ALA A 259 17.37 -11.83 -15.40
C ALA A 259 16.75 -13.18 -15.85
N GLY A 260 15.42 -13.27 -15.96
CA GLY A 260 14.70 -14.49 -16.33
C GLY A 260 14.38 -15.41 -15.15
N GLY A 261 14.56 -14.93 -13.90
CA GLY A 261 14.24 -15.69 -12.70
C GLY A 261 12.78 -15.58 -12.30
N GLU A 262 12.35 -16.46 -11.41
CA GLU A 262 11.02 -16.50 -10.82
C GLU A 262 11.13 -16.54 -9.28
N ILE A 263 10.07 -16.11 -8.58
CA ILE A 263 10.06 -16.12 -7.11
C ILE A 263 9.84 -17.54 -6.59
N PHE A 264 8.85 -18.23 -7.15
CA PHE A 264 8.49 -19.61 -6.84
C PHE A 264 8.38 -20.44 -8.12
N ASN A 265 8.43 -21.74 -7.97
CA ASN A 265 8.08 -22.67 -9.04
C ASN A 265 6.57 -22.57 -9.39
N ALA A 266 6.18 -23.16 -10.50
CA ALA A 266 4.83 -23.01 -11.07
C ALA A 266 3.68 -23.39 -10.12
N ASP A 267 3.91 -24.33 -9.19
CA ASP A 267 2.92 -24.79 -8.22
C ASP A 267 3.04 -24.08 -6.83
N GLY A 268 3.93 -23.12 -6.69
CA GLY A 268 4.11 -22.35 -5.46
C GLY A 268 4.69 -23.15 -4.28
N THR A 269 5.23 -24.34 -4.52
CA THR A 269 5.68 -25.26 -3.47
C THR A 269 7.17 -25.15 -3.12
N LYS A 270 7.92 -24.39 -3.92
CA LYS A 270 9.37 -24.22 -3.79
C LYS A 270 9.80 -22.82 -4.20
N ALA A 271 10.76 -22.25 -3.48
CA ALA A 271 11.44 -21.03 -3.89
C ALA A 271 12.33 -21.28 -5.12
N GLU A 272 12.38 -20.30 -6.04
CA GLU A 272 13.26 -20.30 -7.23
C GLU A 272 14.08 -19.01 -7.37
N PHE A 273 13.94 -18.08 -6.45
CA PHE A 273 14.72 -16.84 -6.44
C PHE A 273 16.21 -17.05 -6.16
N ASP A 274 16.65 -18.24 -5.70
CA ASP A 274 18.05 -18.63 -5.54
C ASP A 274 18.64 -19.33 -6.77
N SER A 275 17.94 -19.30 -7.91
CA SER A 275 18.45 -19.76 -9.21
C SER A 275 19.65 -18.93 -9.70
N GLU A 276 20.33 -19.39 -10.76
CA GLU A 276 21.38 -18.60 -11.42
C GLU A 276 20.91 -17.21 -11.83
N ALA A 277 19.65 -17.08 -12.29
CA ALA A 277 19.05 -15.80 -12.64
C ALA A 277 18.88 -14.89 -11.39
N GLY A 278 18.43 -15.47 -10.27
CA GLY A 278 18.28 -14.72 -9.02
C GLY A 278 19.63 -14.27 -8.47
N ILE A 279 20.62 -15.16 -8.46
CA ILE A 279 22.01 -14.81 -8.03
C ILE A 279 22.58 -13.72 -8.92
N LYS A 280 22.37 -13.79 -10.26
CA LYS A 280 22.78 -12.75 -11.21
C LYS A 280 22.13 -11.39 -10.88
N ALA A 281 20.82 -11.37 -10.58
CA ALA A 281 20.12 -10.15 -10.22
C ALA A 281 20.63 -9.54 -8.91
N ALA A 282 20.83 -10.35 -7.88
CA ALA A 282 21.38 -9.92 -6.61
C ALA A 282 22.83 -9.42 -6.75
N GLN A 283 23.64 -10.10 -7.58
CA GLN A 283 25.02 -9.68 -7.86
C GLN A 283 25.05 -8.35 -8.61
N PHE A 284 24.15 -8.13 -9.59
CA PHE A 284 24.03 -6.85 -10.29
C PHE A 284 23.76 -5.71 -9.30
N LEU A 285 22.83 -5.87 -8.38
CA LEU A 285 22.53 -4.86 -7.36
C LEU A 285 23.71 -4.63 -6.40
N ALA A 286 24.38 -5.69 -5.97
CA ALA A 286 25.56 -5.59 -5.15
C ALA A 286 26.70 -4.87 -5.88
N ASP A 287 26.92 -5.17 -7.18
CA ASP A 287 27.93 -4.51 -8.01
C ASP A 287 27.65 -3.02 -8.16
N LEU A 288 26.38 -2.61 -8.40
CA LEU A 288 26.01 -1.18 -8.47
C LEU A 288 26.45 -0.42 -7.21
N ARG A 289 26.43 -1.05 -6.05
CA ARG A 289 26.85 -0.42 -4.80
C ARG A 289 28.35 -0.54 -4.54
N PHE A 290 28.86 -1.76 -4.49
CA PHE A 290 30.19 -2.03 -3.94
C PHE A 290 31.32 -1.90 -4.96
N LYS A 291 31.02 -2.20 -6.22
CA LYS A 291 32.03 -2.20 -7.29
C LYS A 291 31.99 -0.93 -8.14
N ASP A 292 30.78 -0.54 -8.54
CA ASP A 292 30.57 0.55 -9.49
C ASP A 292 30.35 1.90 -8.80
N GLY A 293 30.07 1.92 -7.48
CA GLY A 293 29.85 3.13 -6.69
C GLY A 293 28.63 3.97 -7.14
N ILE A 294 27.69 3.33 -7.82
CA ILE A 294 26.46 3.97 -8.36
C ILE A 294 25.48 4.29 -7.25
N MET A 295 25.31 3.38 -6.30
CA MET A 295 24.46 3.57 -5.13
C MET A 295 25.30 3.97 -3.91
N PRO A 296 24.98 5.09 -3.21
CA PRO A 296 25.69 5.50 -2.01
C PRO A 296 25.39 4.58 -0.81
N GLU A 297 26.23 4.62 0.22
CA GLU A 297 26.02 3.84 1.45
C GLU A 297 24.71 4.17 2.16
N SER A 298 24.28 5.41 2.09
CA SER A 298 23.05 5.91 2.74
C SER A 298 21.77 5.17 2.34
N ILE A 299 21.72 4.51 1.18
CA ILE A 299 20.52 3.76 0.73
C ILE A 299 20.07 2.70 1.74
N THR A 300 21.01 2.14 2.54
CA THR A 300 20.69 1.11 3.54
C THR A 300 19.86 1.61 4.72
N SER A 301 19.73 2.92 4.86
CA SER A 301 18.90 3.57 5.87
C SER A 301 17.78 4.43 5.29
N MET A 302 17.66 4.51 3.97
CA MET A 302 16.64 5.33 3.31
C MET A 302 15.31 4.58 3.18
N SER A 303 14.21 5.25 3.55
CA SER A 303 12.85 4.84 3.23
C SER A 303 12.45 5.30 1.82
N GLU A 304 11.31 4.79 1.32
CA GLU A 304 10.74 5.22 0.04
C GLU A 304 10.49 6.73 -0.01
N ASP A 305 9.91 7.31 1.04
CA ASP A 305 9.65 8.75 1.14
C ASP A 305 10.94 9.58 1.02
N GLN A 306 12.01 9.12 1.66
CA GLN A 306 13.30 9.80 1.60
C GLN A 306 13.91 9.75 0.20
N VAL A 307 13.81 8.60 -0.49
CA VAL A 307 14.25 8.44 -1.88
C VAL A 307 13.47 9.37 -2.81
N PHE A 308 12.14 9.43 -2.66
CA PHE A 308 11.31 10.32 -3.47
C PHE A 308 11.56 11.81 -3.16
N ALA A 309 11.83 12.15 -1.90
CA ALA A 309 12.22 13.52 -1.52
C ALA A 309 13.51 13.97 -2.21
N GLU A 310 14.54 13.10 -2.28
CA GLU A 310 15.79 13.38 -2.99
C GLU A 310 15.59 13.53 -4.50
N PHE A 311 14.70 12.74 -5.11
CA PHE A 311 14.35 12.90 -6.52
C PHE A 311 13.60 14.22 -6.76
N LYS A 312 12.60 14.55 -5.92
CA LYS A 312 11.87 15.84 -5.96
C LYS A 312 12.79 17.06 -5.75
N ALA A 313 13.87 16.89 -4.99
CA ALA A 313 14.89 17.93 -4.80
C ALA A 313 15.88 18.05 -5.98
N GLY A 314 15.81 17.17 -6.98
CA GLY A 314 16.73 17.18 -8.14
C GLY A 314 18.15 16.69 -7.80
N ASN A 315 18.30 15.88 -6.77
CA ASN A 315 19.59 15.40 -6.28
C ASN A 315 20.00 14.06 -6.90
N THR A 316 19.05 13.27 -7.42
CA THR A 316 19.33 11.97 -8.04
C THR A 316 18.80 11.89 -9.46
N ALA A 317 19.48 11.10 -10.31
CA ALA A 317 19.14 10.94 -11.72
C ALA A 317 18.03 9.92 -11.95
N PHE A 318 18.06 8.77 -11.25
CA PHE A 318 17.12 7.67 -11.44
C PHE A 318 16.47 7.26 -10.12
N VAL A 319 15.18 6.94 -10.20
CA VAL A 319 14.42 6.34 -9.11
C VAL A 319 13.36 5.38 -9.67
N MET A 320 13.26 4.18 -9.13
CA MET A 320 12.14 3.29 -9.44
C MET A 320 10.97 3.63 -8.53
N SER A 321 9.82 3.90 -9.11
CA SER A 321 8.65 4.42 -8.42
C SER A 321 7.35 3.94 -9.08
N PRO A 322 6.23 3.86 -8.36
CA PRO A 322 4.91 3.68 -8.99
C PRO A 322 4.58 4.84 -9.94
N THR A 323 3.84 4.54 -11.00
CA THR A 323 3.45 5.52 -12.02
C THR A 323 2.73 6.74 -11.45
N ASN A 324 1.90 6.56 -10.42
CA ASN A 324 1.13 7.63 -9.78
C ASN A 324 2.01 8.73 -9.13
N GLN A 325 3.30 8.47 -8.86
CA GLN A 325 4.21 9.49 -8.34
C GLN A 325 4.63 10.54 -9.38
N GLY A 326 4.38 10.28 -10.67
CA GLY A 326 4.75 11.19 -11.77
C GLY A 326 4.18 12.59 -11.60
N ALA A 327 2.92 12.72 -11.17
CA ALA A 327 2.29 14.00 -10.88
C ALA A 327 3.04 14.78 -9.79
N GLY A 328 3.36 14.14 -8.66
CA GLY A 328 4.09 14.75 -7.56
C GLY A 328 5.53 15.15 -7.92
N PHE A 329 6.19 14.42 -8.81
CA PHE A 329 7.50 14.81 -9.35
C PHE A 329 7.41 16.05 -10.25
N LYS A 330 6.35 16.14 -11.06
CA LYS A 330 6.08 17.30 -11.91
C LYS A 330 5.74 18.54 -11.09
N GLU A 331 4.93 18.41 -10.05
CA GLU A 331 4.62 19.51 -9.11
C GLU A 331 5.86 20.03 -8.39
N ALA A 332 6.82 19.15 -8.07
CA ALA A 332 8.12 19.53 -7.52
C ALA A 332 9.04 20.22 -8.54
N GLY A 333 8.60 20.37 -9.81
CA GLY A 333 9.35 21.05 -10.87
C GLY A 333 10.38 20.17 -11.58
N ILE A 334 10.30 18.85 -11.42
CA ILE A 334 11.20 17.92 -12.12
C ILE A 334 10.68 17.69 -13.56
N ASP A 335 11.51 18.01 -14.55
CA ASP A 335 11.31 17.54 -15.93
C ASP A 335 11.81 16.08 -16.02
N TRP A 336 10.88 15.16 -15.83
CA TRP A 336 11.16 13.74 -15.82
C TRP A 336 10.79 13.05 -17.13
N GLY A 337 11.42 11.94 -17.36
CA GLY A 337 10.96 10.90 -18.27
C GLY A 337 10.96 9.56 -17.53
N PHE A 338 10.52 8.51 -18.19
CA PHE A 338 10.55 7.17 -17.61
C PHE A 338 10.80 6.11 -18.69
N PHE A 339 11.12 4.92 -18.25
CA PHE A 339 11.02 3.70 -19.04
C PHE A 339 10.38 2.59 -18.19
N THR A 340 9.63 1.70 -18.84
CA THR A 340 8.84 0.66 -18.16
C THR A 340 9.73 -0.33 -17.41
N SER A 341 10.79 -0.79 -18.05
CA SER A 341 11.71 -1.78 -17.52
C SER A 341 13.04 -1.74 -18.26
N LEU A 342 14.11 -2.09 -17.58
CA LEU A 342 15.35 -2.51 -18.24
C LEU A 342 15.19 -3.94 -18.75
N LYS A 343 16.08 -4.34 -19.63
CA LYS A 343 16.17 -5.68 -20.18
C LYS A 343 17.55 -6.28 -19.93
N ASP A 344 17.55 -7.51 -19.42
CA ASP A 344 18.67 -8.46 -19.52
C ASP A 344 18.26 -9.61 -20.40
N GLN A 345 17.56 -10.64 -19.88
CA GLN A 345 16.98 -11.71 -20.68
C GLN A 345 15.61 -11.31 -21.23
N LYS A 346 14.80 -10.66 -20.41
CA LYS A 346 13.47 -10.15 -20.75
C LYS A 346 13.22 -8.81 -20.03
N MET A 347 12.19 -8.09 -20.44
CA MET A 347 11.65 -7.01 -19.61
C MET A 347 10.85 -7.62 -18.45
N GLY A 348 10.82 -6.94 -17.31
CA GLY A 348 10.01 -7.35 -16.17
C GLY A 348 9.97 -6.26 -15.11
N THR A 349 8.76 -5.92 -14.66
CA THR A 349 8.55 -5.01 -13.56
C THR A 349 7.29 -5.37 -12.79
N PHE A 350 7.20 -4.89 -11.56
CA PHE A 350 6.05 -5.14 -10.69
C PHE A 350 4.84 -4.30 -11.11
N ALA A 351 3.66 -4.92 -11.09
CA ALA A 351 2.38 -4.24 -11.11
C ALA A 351 1.49 -4.79 -9.99
N SER A 352 0.77 -3.93 -9.29
CA SER A 352 -0.13 -4.35 -8.22
C SER A 352 -1.44 -4.94 -8.75
N ALA A 353 -2.09 -5.77 -7.91
CA ALA A 353 -3.45 -6.26 -8.12
C ALA A 353 -4.16 -6.32 -6.75
N ASP A 354 -4.16 -5.18 -6.06
CA ASP A 354 -4.63 -5.10 -4.69
C ASP A 354 -6.16 -4.94 -4.64
N SER A 355 -6.75 -5.42 -3.56
CA SER A 355 -8.19 -5.68 -3.53
C SER A 355 -8.86 -5.29 -2.21
N LEU A 356 -10.17 -5.07 -2.27
CA LEU A 356 -11.03 -5.07 -1.10
C LEU A 356 -11.42 -6.50 -0.75
N VAL A 357 -11.40 -6.84 0.54
CA VAL A 357 -11.79 -8.14 1.08
C VAL A 357 -12.91 -7.98 2.11
N LEU A 358 -13.78 -8.98 2.16
CA LEU A 358 -14.85 -9.08 3.15
C LEU A 358 -14.38 -9.89 4.35
N ILE A 359 -14.38 -9.30 5.54
CA ILE A 359 -13.95 -10.01 6.75
C ILE A 359 -15.06 -10.94 7.23
N SER A 360 -14.72 -12.21 7.46
CA SER A 360 -15.68 -13.26 7.85
C SER A 360 -16.44 -12.95 9.13
N ALA A 361 -15.81 -12.26 10.07
CA ALA A 361 -16.39 -11.88 11.36
C ALA A 361 -17.40 -10.73 11.26
N SER A 362 -17.51 -10.02 10.11
CA SER A 362 -18.50 -8.98 9.89
C SER A 362 -19.91 -9.51 10.15
N LYS A 363 -20.69 -8.77 10.93
CA LYS A 363 -22.10 -9.07 11.23
C LYS A 363 -23.06 -8.47 10.21
N ASN A 364 -22.57 -7.59 9.35
CA ASN A 364 -23.34 -6.83 8.38
C ASN A 364 -22.86 -7.09 6.93
N LYS A 365 -22.62 -8.38 6.58
CA LYS A 365 -21.98 -8.76 5.30
C LYS A 365 -22.73 -8.22 4.08
N ASP A 366 -24.07 -8.31 4.05
CA ASP A 366 -24.87 -7.79 2.93
C ASP A 366 -24.62 -6.29 2.71
N LEU A 367 -24.63 -5.51 3.79
CA LEU A 367 -24.39 -4.08 3.73
C LEU A 367 -22.91 -3.77 3.41
N ALA A 368 -21.98 -4.54 3.95
CA ALA A 368 -20.56 -4.42 3.66
C ALA A 368 -20.25 -4.69 2.18
N VAL A 369 -20.85 -5.72 1.58
CA VAL A 369 -20.72 -6.00 0.14
C VAL A 369 -21.39 -4.93 -0.70
N LYS A 370 -22.54 -4.42 -0.29
CA LYS A 370 -23.20 -3.28 -0.96
C LYS A 370 -22.28 -2.04 -0.95
N MET A 371 -21.55 -1.81 0.16
CA MET A 371 -20.55 -0.75 0.27
C MET A 371 -19.38 -1.00 -0.70
N VAL A 372 -18.85 -2.23 -0.78
CA VAL A 372 -17.77 -2.57 -1.73
C VAL A 372 -18.20 -2.29 -3.17
N LYS A 373 -19.39 -2.74 -3.59
CA LYS A 373 -19.90 -2.46 -4.94
C LYS A 373 -20.06 -0.96 -5.20
N TYR A 374 -20.53 -0.22 -4.22
CA TYR A 374 -20.66 1.23 -4.31
C TYR A 374 -19.28 1.91 -4.46
N MET A 375 -18.30 1.50 -3.65
CA MET A 375 -16.93 2.00 -3.75
C MET A 375 -16.31 1.75 -5.13
N LEU A 376 -16.58 0.59 -5.72
CA LEU A 376 -16.02 0.17 -7.00
C LEU A 376 -16.85 0.61 -8.21
N SER A 377 -17.97 1.35 -8.02
CA SER A 377 -18.73 1.91 -9.13
C SER A 377 -17.94 3.00 -9.88
N GLY A 378 -18.20 3.18 -11.17
CA GLY A 378 -17.52 4.17 -12.00
C GLY A 378 -17.45 5.57 -11.39
N PRO A 379 -18.55 6.16 -10.89
CA PRO A 379 -18.51 7.48 -10.25
C PRO A 379 -17.63 7.55 -8.99
N SER A 380 -17.62 6.49 -8.17
CA SER A 380 -16.76 6.42 -6.98
C SER A 380 -15.30 6.27 -7.35
N MET A 381 -14.99 5.39 -8.32
CA MET A 381 -13.63 5.15 -8.78
C MET A 381 -13.06 6.33 -9.54
N THR A 382 -13.86 7.03 -10.36
CA THR A 382 -13.45 8.28 -10.99
C THR A 382 -12.90 9.26 -9.94
N LYS A 383 -13.66 9.47 -8.85
CA LYS A 383 -13.24 10.37 -7.77
C LYS A 383 -11.98 9.90 -7.04
N PHE A 384 -11.87 8.60 -6.80
CA PHE A 384 -10.68 8.00 -6.17
C PHE A 384 -9.45 8.13 -7.07
N HIS A 385 -9.57 7.85 -8.36
CA HIS A 385 -8.45 7.91 -9.32
C HIS A 385 -8.02 9.33 -9.66
N GLU A 386 -8.91 10.34 -9.55
CA GLU A 386 -8.50 11.74 -9.58
C GLU A 386 -7.49 12.11 -8.49
N MET A 387 -7.58 11.45 -7.32
CA MET A 387 -6.61 11.62 -6.23
C MET A 387 -5.39 10.71 -6.41
N ALA A 388 -5.62 9.43 -6.71
CA ALA A 388 -4.59 8.38 -6.59
C ALA A 388 -3.91 8.01 -7.92
N ALA A 389 -4.47 8.45 -9.07
CA ALA A 389 -3.94 8.27 -10.42
C ALA A 389 -3.59 6.80 -10.77
N PHE A 390 -4.51 5.87 -10.50
CA PHE A 390 -4.41 4.47 -10.93
C PHE A 390 -5.22 4.22 -12.20
N PRO A 391 -4.90 3.17 -12.97
CA PRO A 391 -5.69 2.76 -14.12
C PRO A 391 -7.15 2.44 -13.76
N PRO A 392 -8.11 2.74 -14.67
CA PRO A 392 -9.52 2.43 -14.46
C PRO A 392 -9.79 0.94 -14.20
N ILE A 393 -10.72 0.65 -13.30
CA ILE A 393 -11.14 -0.72 -12.94
C ILE A 393 -12.61 -1.02 -13.24
N ALA A 394 -13.44 0.00 -13.45
CA ALA A 394 -14.85 -0.15 -13.83
C ALA A 394 -15.07 0.33 -15.27
N ARG A 395 -16.01 -0.33 -15.98
CA ARG A 395 -16.30 0.02 -17.39
C ARG A 395 -17.03 1.35 -17.55
N ASP A 396 -17.78 1.75 -16.51
CA ASP A 396 -18.53 3.00 -16.42
C ASP A 396 -17.74 4.14 -15.77
N GLU A 397 -16.44 3.97 -15.62
CA GLU A 397 -15.56 4.98 -15.04
C GLU A 397 -15.22 6.06 -16.05
N GLU A 398 -15.35 7.33 -15.66
CA GLU A 398 -15.05 8.49 -16.51
C GLU A 398 -13.59 8.97 -16.40
N TYR A 399 -12.84 8.43 -15.42
CA TYR A 399 -11.42 8.75 -15.26
C TYR A 399 -10.58 8.16 -16.40
N HIS A 400 -9.59 8.93 -16.84
CA HIS A 400 -8.59 8.49 -17.80
C HIS A 400 -7.20 8.67 -17.21
N ASP A 401 -6.42 7.62 -17.19
CA ASP A 401 -5.02 7.66 -16.77
C ASP A 401 -4.20 8.65 -17.60
N ASP A 402 -3.07 9.14 -17.04
CA ASP A 402 -2.15 10.04 -17.78
C ASP A 402 -1.69 9.33 -19.06
N PRO A 403 -1.95 9.93 -20.24
CA PRO A 403 -1.55 9.35 -21.51
C PRO A 403 -0.05 9.03 -21.62
N ALA A 404 0.78 9.64 -20.76
CA ALA A 404 2.21 9.34 -20.69
C ALA A 404 2.46 7.87 -20.33
N PHE A 405 1.58 7.23 -19.53
CA PHE A 405 1.74 5.83 -19.10
C PHE A 405 1.08 4.80 -20.01
N LYS A 406 0.47 5.24 -21.12
CA LYS A 406 -0.10 4.33 -22.12
C LYS A 406 0.90 3.24 -22.55
N ALA A 407 2.15 3.62 -22.79
CA ALA A 407 3.21 2.69 -23.17
C ALA A 407 3.46 1.59 -22.12
N VAL A 408 3.22 1.87 -20.84
CA VAL A 408 3.36 0.87 -19.76
C VAL A 408 2.28 -0.18 -19.85
N TYR A 409 1.01 0.25 -19.94
CA TYR A 409 -0.15 -0.62 -19.78
C TYR A 409 -0.65 -1.25 -21.08
N GLU A 410 -0.32 -0.66 -22.23
CA GLU A 410 -0.72 -1.19 -23.55
C GLU A 410 0.46 -1.83 -24.29
N ASP A 411 1.57 -1.07 -24.48
CA ASP A 411 2.67 -1.53 -25.33
C ASP A 411 3.59 -2.52 -24.60
N ASN A 412 3.78 -2.35 -23.30
CA ASN A 412 4.68 -3.17 -22.47
C ASN A 412 3.93 -4.02 -21.44
N LYS A 413 2.64 -4.32 -21.65
CA LYS A 413 1.82 -5.09 -20.71
C LYS A 413 2.43 -6.44 -20.32
N ASP A 414 3.16 -7.09 -21.22
CA ASP A 414 3.80 -8.38 -20.98
C ASP A 414 5.00 -8.28 -20.01
N ALA A 415 5.49 -7.07 -19.75
CA ALA A 415 6.50 -6.82 -18.73
C ALA A 415 5.91 -6.66 -17.32
N LEU A 416 4.58 -6.51 -17.20
CA LEU A 416 3.90 -6.29 -15.92
C LEU A 416 3.65 -7.61 -15.21
N ILE A 417 4.26 -7.79 -14.05
CA ILE A 417 4.20 -9.02 -13.27
C ILE A 417 3.62 -8.72 -11.89
N THR A 418 2.58 -9.44 -11.51
CA THR A 418 2.00 -9.41 -10.17
C THR A 418 2.65 -10.48 -9.30
N LEU A 419 2.72 -10.25 -7.98
CA LEU A 419 3.21 -11.27 -7.07
C LEU A 419 2.26 -12.47 -7.05
N PRO A 420 2.80 -13.70 -7.03
CA PRO A 420 1.97 -14.88 -6.99
C PRO A 420 1.30 -15.04 -5.63
N ALA A 421 0.04 -15.48 -5.65
CA ALA A 421 -0.73 -15.79 -4.45
C ALA A 421 -0.29 -17.17 -3.90
N VAL A 422 0.81 -17.22 -3.15
CA VAL A 422 1.36 -18.43 -2.52
C VAL A 422 1.17 -18.37 -1.03
N GLN A 423 0.63 -19.45 -0.45
CA GLN A 423 0.41 -19.52 0.98
C GLN A 423 1.74 -19.50 1.75
N GLY A 424 1.82 -18.64 2.80
CA GLY A 424 3.03 -18.43 3.60
C GLY A 424 4.04 -17.49 2.91
N SER A 425 3.71 -16.94 1.73
CA SER A 425 4.60 -16.04 1.00
C SER A 425 4.96 -14.78 1.81
N ALA A 426 4.08 -14.29 2.67
CA ALA A 426 4.36 -13.14 3.52
C ALA A 426 5.62 -13.35 4.39
N ALA A 427 5.70 -14.50 5.08
CA ALA A 427 6.87 -14.85 5.89
C ALA A 427 8.13 -15.12 5.04
N VAL A 428 7.95 -15.70 3.85
CA VAL A 428 9.05 -15.90 2.89
C VAL A 428 9.61 -14.56 2.43
N TYR A 429 8.76 -13.62 2.04
CA TYR A 429 9.18 -12.29 1.60
C TYR A 429 9.87 -11.49 2.72
N ASP A 430 9.38 -11.57 3.95
CA ASP A 430 10.05 -10.96 5.11
C ASP A 430 11.46 -11.50 5.31
N ASN A 431 11.65 -12.80 5.20
CA ASN A 431 12.96 -13.43 5.36
C ASN A 431 13.88 -13.10 4.18
N LEU A 432 13.37 -13.15 2.95
CA LEU A 432 14.11 -12.76 1.75
C LEU A 432 14.59 -11.31 1.85
N TYR A 433 13.71 -10.40 2.23
CA TYR A 433 14.06 -8.98 2.36
C TYR A 433 15.17 -8.74 3.38
N LYS A 434 15.09 -9.38 4.55
CA LYS A 434 16.14 -9.29 5.59
C LYS A 434 17.50 -9.78 5.09
N ASN A 435 17.53 -10.90 4.37
CA ASN A 435 18.78 -11.41 3.79
C ASN A 435 19.35 -10.47 2.71
N LEU A 436 18.49 -9.91 1.86
CA LEU A 436 18.90 -8.93 0.87
C LEU A 436 19.41 -7.62 1.51
N GLN A 437 18.79 -7.17 2.62
CA GLN A 437 19.32 -6.03 3.38
C GLN A 437 20.72 -6.34 3.96
N LEU A 438 20.95 -7.54 4.49
CA LEU A 438 22.28 -7.95 4.98
C LEU A 438 23.30 -7.99 3.82
N MET A 439 22.91 -8.45 2.63
CA MET A 439 23.74 -8.37 1.43
C MET A 439 24.09 -6.91 1.11
N MET A 440 23.10 -6.02 1.10
CA MET A 440 23.34 -4.59 0.82
C MET A 440 24.12 -3.87 1.94
N LEU A 441 24.20 -4.42 3.13
CA LEU A 441 25.11 -3.98 4.20
C LEU A 441 26.53 -4.56 4.05
N GLY A 442 26.77 -5.45 3.07
CA GLY A 442 28.06 -6.13 2.86
C GLY A 442 28.32 -7.23 3.88
N GLN A 443 27.30 -7.72 4.57
CA GLN A 443 27.41 -8.78 5.61
C GLN A 443 27.19 -10.18 5.04
N MET A 444 26.69 -10.29 3.83
CA MET A 444 26.50 -11.54 3.08
C MET A 444 26.85 -11.33 1.62
N THR A 445 27.29 -12.38 0.96
CA THR A 445 27.35 -12.42 -0.50
C THR A 445 25.94 -12.56 -1.10
N PRO A 446 25.71 -12.20 -2.37
CA PRO A 446 24.44 -12.42 -3.06
C PRO A 446 23.96 -13.87 -3.00
N GLU A 447 24.85 -14.82 -3.23
CA GLU A 447 24.56 -16.26 -3.19
C GLU A 447 24.16 -16.73 -1.79
N GLU A 448 24.89 -16.32 -0.74
CA GLU A 448 24.55 -16.64 0.66
C GLU A 448 23.19 -16.07 1.06
N ALA A 449 22.90 -14.83 0.71
CA ALA A 449 21.64 -14.16 1.03
C ALA A 449 20.44 -14.89 0.41
N LEU A 450 20.51 -15.22 -0.86
CA LEU A 450 19.41 -15.91 -1.56
C LEU A 450 19.28 -17.36 -1.10
N LYS A 451 20.39 -18.07 -0.89
CA LYS A 451 20.35 -19.45 -0.41
C LYS A 451 19.73 -19.54 0.98
N ASN A 452 20.15 -18.69 1.93
CA ASN A 452 19.59 -18.67 3.27
C ASN A 452 18.10 -18.39 3.25
N ALA A 453 17.66 -17.47 2.40
CA ALA A 453 16.26 -17.14 2.22
C ALA A 453 15.48 -18.30 1.58
N ALA A 454 16.04 -19.00 0.59
CA ALA A 454 15.42 -20.14 -0.06
C ALA A 454 15.30 -21.37 0.85
N ASP A 455 16.30 -21.63 1.68
CA ASP A 455 16.24 -22.68 2.69
C ASP A 455 15.09 -22.42 3.69
N TYR A 456 14.95 -21.17 4.16
CA TYR A 456 13.82 -20.77 5.00
C TYR A 456 12.48 -20.89 4.27
N ALA A 457 12.40 -20.40 3.03
CA ALA A 457 11.19 -20.46 2.21
C ALA A 457 10.71 -21.90 2.00
N ASN A 458 11.60 -22.81 1.60
CA ASN A 458 11.28 -24.20 1.34
C ASN A 458 10.80 -24.93 2.61
N ASN A 459 11.37 -24.61 3.78
CA ASN A 459 10.89 -25.11 5.06
C ASN A 459 9.48 -24.60 5.37
N THR A 460 9.22 -23.31 5.18
CA THR A 460 7.90 -22.68 5.42
C THR A 460 6.84 -23.27 4.50
N LEU A 461 7.12 -23.34 3.18
CA LEU A 461 6.19 -23.86 2.18
C LEU A 461 5.88 -25.35 2.38
N SER A 462 6.84 -26.15 2.90
CA SER A 462 6.62 -27.56 3.17
C SER A 462 5.63 -27.83 4.32
N GLN A 463 5.47 -26.89 5.24
CA GLN A 463 4.53 -26.96 6.36
C GLN A 463 3.09 -26.63 5.96
N ASN A 464 2.90 -26.12 4.77
CA ASN A 464 1.60 -25.71 4.21
C ASN A 464 0.93 -26.80 3.34
N LYS A 465 1.54 -27.99 3.26
CA LYS A 465 1.04 -29.15 2.48
C LYS A 465 0.02 -29.98 3.24
#